data_94340c4e967f872f342d348efe4a66e0
#
_entry.id   94340c4e967f872f342d348efe4a66e0
#
_cell.length_a   1.000
_cell.length_b   1.000
_cell.length_c   1.000
_cell.angle_alpha   90.00
_cell.angle_beta   90.00
_cell.angle_gamma   90.00
#
_symmetry.space_group_name_H-M   'P 1'
#
loop_
_entity.id
_entity.type
_entity.pdbx_description
1 polymer ?
#
loop_
_entity_poly.entity_id
_entity_poly.type
_entity_poly.pdbx_seq_one_letter_code
_entity_poly.pdbx_strand_id
1 'polypeptide(L)'
;RDRSVSRGLGDVYKRQGVKHLTLARCPMTDVVKEILEDRQALEELTGEIVCGHAYPNGSYSPEIKTLLPSLGIHYARIATDTGLYTHPQDFYEWNPTCHHNNRLMYHAKEFLSFDLPQFQYLFYVWGHSYEFDRDNNWYVIEEFCKMIGGREDIWYATNAEVCHYLMAVKQVHTSVDEKLLFNGSGQDIYLIRNGENILLHPGELFR
;
A
#
# COMPACT_ATOMS: atom_id res chain seq x y z
N ARG A 1 1.79 11.89 -22.01
CA ARG A 1 0.55 11.13 -21.70
C ARG A 1 0.16 11.52 -20.31
N ASP A 2 -0.97 12.19 -20.28
CA ASP A 2 -1.57 12.79 -19.10
C ASP A 2 -1.93 11.69 -18.09
N ARG A 3 -1.06 11.42 -17.15
CA ARG A 3 -1.41 10.64 -15.96
C ARG A 3 -1.89 11.62 -14.92
N SER A 4 -3.18 11.90 -15.00
CA SER A 4 -3.87 12.81 -14.10
C SER A 4 -3.57 12.49 -12.63
N VAL A 5 -3.31 13.54 -11.90
CA VAL A 5 -3.02 13.64 -10.47
C VAL A 5 -4.12 13.05 -9.54
N SER A 6 -5.21 12.52 -10.11
CA SER A 6 -6.36 12.00 -9.35
C SER A 6 -6.20 10.57 -8.81
N ARG A 7 -5.11 9.87 -9.13
CA ARG A 7 -4.92 8.46 -8.72
C ARG A 7 -4.50 8.27 -7.27
N GLY A 8 -4.12 9.33 -6.57
CA GLY A 8 -3.81 9.28 -5.14
C GLY A 8 -5.03 9.30 -4.20
N LEU A 9 -6.23 9.52 -4.73
CA LEU A 9 -7.44 9.68 -3.93
C LEU A 9 -7.88 8.38 -3.23
N GLY A 10 -7.64 7.21 -3.79
CA GLY A 10 -7.99 5.94 -3.16
C GLY A 10 -7.32 5.69 -1.80
N ASP A 11 -6.18 6.30 -1.53
CA ASP A 11 -5.49 6.23 -0.23
C ASP A 11 -5.82 7.42 0.69
N VAL A 12 -6.31 8.53 0.13
CA VAL A 12 -6.76 9.70 0.92
C VAL A 12 -7.96 9.34 1.79
N TYR A 13 -8.72 8.31 1.42
CA TYR A 13 -9.94 7.86 2.09
C TYR A 13 -9.72 6.71 3.08
N LYS A 14 -8.50 6.45 3.49
CA LYS A 14 -8.23 5.59 4.64
C LYS A 14 -8.61 6.35 5.91
N ARG A 15 -9.83 6.24 6.34
CA ARG A 15 -10.18 6.66 7.68
C ARG A 15 -9.83 5.57 8.69
N GLN A 16 -9.65 6.01 9.92
CA GLN A 16 -9.37 5.17 11.07
C GLN A 16 -10.67 4.91 11.86
N GLY A 17 -11.79 4.63 11.14
CA GLY A 17 -13.13 4.49 11.69
C GLY A 17 -13.83 5.83 11.96
N VAL A 18 -15.14 5.77 12.23
CA VAL A 18 -16.00 6.96 12.45
C VAL A 18 -15.59 7.76 13.70
N LYS A 19 -15.29 7.04 14.80
CA LYS A 19 -14.99 7.63 16.13
C LYS A 19 -13.53 7.49 16.54
N HIS A 20 -12.68 6.91 15.67
CA HIS A 20 -11.27 6.66 15.97
C HIS A 20 -11.06 5.82 17.24
N LEU A 21 -11.85 4.77 17.41
CA LEU A 21 -11.81 3.91 18.58
C LEU A 21 -10.54 3.06 18.63
N THR A 22 -10.07 2.74 19.82
CA THR A 22 -9.03 1.74 20.03
C THR A 22 -9.65 0.35 19.84
N LEU A 23 -9.68 -0.15 18.60
CA LEU A 23 -10.50 -1.28 18.18
C LEU A 23 -10.28 -2.55 19.01
N ALA A 24 -9.05 -2.86 19.39
CA ALA A 24 -8.73 -4.04 20.21
C ALA A 24 -9.36 -4.02 21.62
N ARG A 25 -9.96 -2.90 22.04
CA ARG A 25 -10.63 -2.74 23.33
C ARG A 25 -12.15 -2.63 23.21
N CYS A 26 -12.68 -2.75 21.98
CA CYS A 26 -14.10 -2.63 21.70
C CYS A 26 -14.75 -4.00 21.55
N PRO A 27 -16.05 -4.13 21.88
CA PRO A 27 -16.84 -5.29 21.46
C PRO A 27 -16.79 -5.46 19.93
N MET A 28 -16.79 -6.69 19.44
CA MET A 28 -16.69 -6.96 18.01
C MET A 28 -17.82 -6.35 17.19
N THR A 29 -19.02 -6.24 17.76
CA THR A 29 -20.17 -5.55 17.14
C THR A 29 -19.88 -4.07 16.86
N ASP A 30 -19.18 -3.40 17.76
CA ASP A 30 -18.82 -2.00 17.60
C ASP A 30 -17.68 -1.85 16.57
N VAL A 31 -16.74 -2.81 16.53
CA VAL A 31 -15.69 -2.86 15.51
C VAL A 31 -16.30 -2.99 14.12
N VAL A 32 -17.23 -3.91 13.91
CA VAL A 32 -17.93 -4.10 12.63
C VAL A 32 -18.62 -2.81 12.20
N LYS A 33 -19.39 -2.22 13.12
CA LYS A 33 -20.13 -0.99 12.86
C LYS A 33 -19.22 0.17 12.50
N GLU A 34 -18.14 0.37 13.26
CA GLU A 34 -17.17 1.44 13.07
C GLU A 34 -16.50 1.36 11.68
N ILE A 35 -16.16 0.14 11.23
CA ILE A 35 -15.52 -0.08 9.94
C ILE A 35 -16.53 0.09 8.78
N LEU A 36 -17.72 -0.48 8.89
CA LEU A 36 -18.70 -0.43 7.81
C LEU A 36 -19.31 0.96 7.62
N GLU A 37 -19.62 1.66 8.70
CA GLU A 37 -20.15 3.04 8.62
C GLU A 37 -19.11 4.01 8.01
N ASP A 38 -17.85 3.85 8.40
CA ASP A 38 -16.75 4.65 7.82
C ASP A 38 -16.58 4.35 6.33
N ARG A 39 -16.56 3.06 5.96
CA ARG A 39 -16.49 2.62 4.59
C ARG A 39 -17.64 3.17 3.75
N GLN A 40 -18.88 3.03 4.22
CA GLN A 40 -20.06 3.53 3.55
C GLN A 40 -19.99 5.04 3.32
N ALA A 41 -19.62 5.81 4.34
CA ALA A 41 -19.52 7.27 4.24
C ALA A 41 -18.47 7.70 3.20
N LEU A 42 -17.37 6.96 3.09
CA LEU A 42 -16.36 7.24 2.08
C LEU A 42 -16.82 6.85 0.67
N GLU A 43 -17.46 5.70 0.51
CA GLU A 43 -18.00 5.23 -0.76
C GLU A 43 -19.09 6.18 -1.30
N GLU A 44 -19.95 6.70 -0.41
CA GLU A 44 -20.93 7.73 -0.76
C GLU A 44 -20.29 9.05 -1.21
N LEU A 45 -19.18 9.44 -0.58
CA LEU A 45 -18.46 10.67 -0.90
C LEU A 45 -17.68 10.59 -2.20
N THR A 46 -17.07 9.42 -2.47
CA THR A 46 -16.11 9.24 -3.57
C THR A 46 -16.72 8.62 -4.82
N GLY A 47 -17.79 7.84 -4.66
CA GLY A 47 -18.33 6.97 -5.71
C GLY A 47 -17.44 5.76 -6.04
N GLU A 48 -16.44 5.45 -5.20
CA GLU A 48 -15.50 4.36 -5.41
C GLU A 48 -15.60 3.31 -4.29
N ILE A 49 -15.26 2.06 -4.59
CA ILE A 49 -15.23 0.98 -3.59
C ILE A 49 -14.00 1.19 -2.69
N VAL A 50 -14.22 1.32 -1.38
CA VAL A 50 -13.17 1.46 -0.37
C VAL A 50 -12.77 0.09 0.16
N CYS A 51 -11.53 -0.32 -0.10
CA CYS A 51 -10.98 -1.62 0.31
C CYS A 51 -9.79 -1.53 1.28
N GLY A 52 -9.43 -0.34 1.72
CA GLY A 52 -8.32 -0.10 2.63
C GLY A 52 -8.75 0.36 4.01
N HIS A 53 -8.03 -0.09 5.04
CA HIS A 53 -8.22 0.35 6.42
C HIS A 53 -6.88 0.80 7.03
N ALA A 54 -6.93 1.68 8.00
CA ALA A 54 -5.79 1.99 8.86
C ALA A 54 -6.27 1.87 10.31
N TYR A 55 -5.63 0.99 11.07
CA TYR A 55 -6.04 0.78 12.46
C TYR A 55 -5.84 2.06 13.29
N PRO A 56 -6.89 2.56 13.95
CA PRO A 56 -6.77 3.68 14.88
C PRO A 56 -5.69 3.39 15.94
N ASN A 57 -4.73 4.30 16.08
CA ASN A 57 -3.60 4.14 17.01
C ASN A 57 -2.77 2.84 16.78
N GLY A 58 -2.85 2.24 15.60
CA GLY A 58 -2.24 0.93 15.33
C GLY A 58 -2.88 -0.23 16.10
N SER A 59 -4.08 -0.03 16.66
CA SER A 59 -4.75 -0.99 17.55
C SER A 59 -5.53 -2.03 16.76
N TYR A 60 -5.09 -3.29 16.80
CA TYR A 60 -5.78 -4.44 16.21
C TYR A 60 -5.64 -5.68 17.10
N SER A 61 -6.37 -6.73 16.74
CA SER A 61 -6.23 -8.07 17.32
C SER A 61 -6.32 -9.12 16.21
N PRO A 62 -5.90 -10.38 16.47
CA PRO A 62 -6.06 -11.47 15.50
C PRO A 62 -7.50 -11.65 15.02
N GLU A 63 -8.47 -11.48 15.91
CA GLU A 63 -9.90 -11.60 15.61
C GLU A 63 -10.35 -10.49 14.66
N ILE A 64 -9.94 -9.24 14.91
CA ILE A 64 -10.23 -8.10 14.02
C ILE A 64 -9.61 -8.33 12.65
N LYS A 65 -8.34 -8.75 12.61
CA LYS A 65 -7.65 -9.05 11.36
C LYS A 65 -8.38 -10.11 10.54
N THR A 66 -8.83 -11.19 11.19
CA THR A 66 -9.58 -12.27 10.53
C THR A 66 -10.94 -11.81 10.02
N LEU A 67 -11.54 -10.79 10.65
CA LEU A 67 -12.83 -10.23 10.26
C LEU A 67 -12.75 -9.36 9.00
N LEU A 68 -11.67 -8.60 8.81
CA LEU A 68 -11.55 -7.59 7.75
C LEU A 68 -11.89 -8.08 6.33
N PRO A 69 -11.45 -9.28 5.88
CA PRO A 69 -11.84 -9.80 4.56
C PRO A 69 -13.33 -9.91 4.37
N SER A 70 -14.09 -10.33 5.39
CA SER A 70 -15.55 -10.46 5.32
C SER A 70 -16.26 -9.11 5.30
N LEU A 71 -15.58 -8.03 5.67
CA LEU A 71 -16.05 -6.66 5.54
C LEU A 71 -15.61 -5.99 4.23
N GLY A 72 -15.03 -6.75 3.27
CA GLY A 72 -14.54 -6.24 1.99
C GLY A 72 -13.28 -5.39 2.08
N ILE A 73 -12.54 -5.49 3.17
CA ILE A 73 -11.23 -4.85 3.32
C ILE A 73 -10.15 -5.79 2.79
N HIS A 74 -9.28 -5.29 1.94
CA HIS A 74 -8.19 -6.05 1.31
C HIS A 74 -6.85 -5.87 1.99
N TYR A 75 -6.64 -4.72 2.67
CA TYR A 75 -5.42 -4.42 3.41
C TYR A 75 -5.68 -3.47 4.56
N ALA A 76 -4.83 -3.56 5.59
CA ALA A 76 -4.90 -2.69 6.74
C ALA A 76 -3.51 -2.28 7.23
N ARG A 77 -3.31 -0.95 7.40
CA ARG A 77 -2.05 -0.37 7.87
C ARG A 77 -1.99 -0.34 9.40
N ILE A 78 -0.87 -0.76 9.93
CA ILE A 78 -0.46 -0.50 11.31
C ILE A 78 0.54 0.66 11.38
N ALA A 79 0.96 1.08 12.57
CA ALA A 79 1.73 2.31 12.78
C ALA A 79 3.17 2.04 13.30
N THR A 80 3.73 0.86 12.96
CA THR A 80 5.08 0.49 13.41
C THR A 80 6.08 0.68 12.27
N ASP A 81 7.04 1.57 12.46
CA ASP A 81 8.13 1.76 11.52
C ASP A 81 9.06 0.55 11.52
N THR A 82 9.34 0.02 10.33
CA THR A 82 10.22 -1.14 10.18
C THR A 82 11.63 -0.79 9.74
N GLY A 83 11.81 0.34 9.06
CA GLY A 83 13.04 0.67 8.33
C GLY A 83 13.30 -0.24 7.14
N LEU A 84 12.35 -1.12 6.76
CA LEU A 84 12.49 -2.07 5.67
C LEU A 84 11.79 -1.55 4.41
N TYR A 85 12.29 -2.02 3.26
CA TYR A 85 11.77 -1.67 1.93
C TYR A 85 11.15 -2.89 1.24
N THR A 86 10.63 -3.81 2.03
CA THR A 86 10.02 -5.06 1.57
C THR A 86 8.50 -4.94 1.48
N HIS A 87 7.91 -5.76 0.62
CA HIS A 87 6.47 -5.93 0.57
C HIS A 87 5.93 -6.55 1.85
N PRO A 88 4.65 -6.26 2.23
CA PRO A 88 4.05 -6.87 3.39
C PRO A 88 3.91 -8.38 3.19
N GLN A 89 4.25 -9.16 4.21
CA GLN A 89 3.96 -10.59 4.26
C GLN A 89 2.48 -10.85 4.51
N ASP A 90 1.85 -9.96 5.28
CA ASP A 90 0.43 -9.94 5.57
C ASP A 90 -0.13 -8.55 5.28
N PHE A 91 -1.06 -8.46 4.33
CA PHE A 91 -1.70 -7.20 3.98
C PHE A 91 -2.55 -6.62 5.10
N TYR A 92 -2.98 -7.42 6.07
CA TYR A 92 -3.75 -6.95 7.22
C TYR A 92 -2.87 -6.51 8.41
N GLU A 93 -1.54 -6.61 8.25
CA GLU A 93 -0.52 -6.09 9.17
C GLU A 93 0.53 -5.28 8.40
N TRP A 94 0.09 -4.39 7.52
CA TRP A 94 1.00 -3.65 6.65
C TRP A 94 1.73 -2.55 7.41
N ASN A 95 2.99 -2.81 7.69
CA ASN A 95 3.88 -1.86 8.33
C ASN A 95 4.49 -0.88 7.31
N PRO A 96 4.57 0.42 7.64
CA PRO A 96 5.33 1.38 6.86
C PRO A 96 6.85 1.21 7.03
N THR A 97 7.61 1.76 6.07
CA THR A 97 9.06 1.89 6.20
C THR A 97 9.39 2.85 7.34
N CYS A 98 8.84 4.07 7.30
CA CYS A 98 9.08 5.08 8.33
C CYS A 98 7.95 6.09 8.45
N HIS A 99 7.82 6.68 9.64
CA HIS A 99 7.09 7.92 9.85
C HIS A 99 7.88 9.09 9.24
N HIS A 100 7.19 10.12 8.72
CA HIS A 100 7.86 11.27 8.09
C HIS A 100 8.83 12.01 9.04
N ASN A 101 8.59 11.97 10.35
CA ASN A 101 9.50 12.52 11.36
C ASN A 101 10.63 11.55 11.76
N ASN A 102 10.65 10.32 11.23
CA ASN A 102 11.64 9.31 11.56
C ASN A 102 12.64 9.14 10.41
N ARG A 103 13.65 10.00 10.35
CA ARG A 103 14.78 9.91 9.40
C ARG A 103 14.38 9.82 7.92
N LEU A 104 13.28 10.49 7.51
CA LEU A 104 12.72 10.43 6.16
C LEU A 104 13.77 10.60 5.06
N MET A 105 14.62 11.64 5.16
CA MET A 105 15.64 11.94 4.15
C MET A 105 16.77 10.90 4.09
N TYR A 106 17.05 10.21 5.20
CA TYR A 106 17.96 9.07 5.20
C TYR A 106 17.36 7.90 4.44
N HIS A 107 16.13 7.53 4.76
CA HIS A 107 15.42 6.44 4.10
C HIS A 107 15.20 6.72 2.60
N ALA A 108 14.93 7.97 2.22
CA ALA A 108 14.82 8.35 0.82
C ALA A 108 16.13 8.13 0.04
N LYS A 109 17.26 8.53 0.61
CA LYS A 109 18.59 8.34 0.00
C LYS A 109 18.95 6.86 -0.10
N GLU A 110 18.65 6.09 0.93
CA GLU A 110 18.88 4.65 0.95
C GLU A 110 18.04 3.94 -0.11
N PHE A 111 16.73 4.26 -0.20
CA PHE A 111 15.85 3.73 -1.23
C PHE A 111 16.34 4.02 -2.65
N LEU A 112 16.82 5.24 -2.90
CA LEU A 112 17.36 5.65 -4.20
C LEU A 112 18.73 5.02 -4.52
N SER A 113 19.40 4.41 -3.56
CA SER A 113 20.69 3.73 -3.77
C SER A 113 20.53 2.26 -4.18
N PHE A 114 19.32 1.72 -4.14
CA PHE A 114 19.07 0.34 -4.56
C PHE A 114 19.14 0.21 -6.09
N ASP A 115 19.96 -0.71 -6.56
CA ASP A 115 20.25 -0.94 -7.98
C ASP A 115 20.02 -2.39 -8.45
N LEU A 116 19.48 -3.25 -7.55
CA LEU A 116 19.25 -4.66 -7.85
C LEU A 116 17.86 -4.86 -8.47
N PRO A 117 17.76 -4.96 -9.80
CA PRO A 117 16.47 -4.97 -10.51
C PRO A 117 15.62 -6.23 -10.25
N GLN A 118 16.24 -7.32 -9.74
CA GLN A 118 15.54 -8.53 -9.37
C GLN A 118 14.70 -8.39 -8.11
N PHE A 119 14.87 -7.31 -7.34
CA PHE A 119 14.08 -7.03 -6.15
C PHE A 119 13.14 -5.86 -6.42
N GLN A 120 11.89 -6.03 -6.04
CA GLN A 120 10.93 -4.93 -6.00
C GLN A 120 10.98 -4.30 -4.62
N TYR A 121 11.51 -3.10 -4.54
CA TYR A 121 11.57 -2.35 -3.28
C TYR A 121 10.31 -1.52 -3.10
N LEU A 122 9.80 -1.48 -1.88
CA LEU A 122 8.68 -0.65 -1.48
C LEU A 122 9.12 0.36 -0.43
N PHE A 123 8.98 1.64 -0.73
CA PHE A 123 9.18 2.71 0.24
C PHE A 123 7.84 3.28 0.68
N TYR A 124 7.42 2.93 1.88
CA TYR A 124 6.14 3.32 2.44
C TYR A 124 6.31 4.34 3.57
N VAL A 125 5.97 5.59 3.30
CA VAL A 125 6.01 6.69 4.28
C VAL A 125 4.61 6.95 4.82
N TRP A 126 4.50 7.24 6.11
CA TRP A 126 3.25 7.61 6.77
C TRP A 126 3.45 8.82 7.68
N GLY A 127 2.36 9.38 8.17
CA GLY A 127 2.37 10.51 9.10
C GLY A 127 1.12 11.37 8.96
N HIS A 128 1.14 12.56 9.55
CA HIS A 128 0.01 13.47 9.59
C HIS A 128 0.45 14.88 9.18
N SER A 129 -0.32 15.54 8.32
CA SER A 129 0.01 16.87 7.81
C SER A 129 0.09 17.94 8.91
N TYR A 130 -0.74 17.85 9.96
CA TYR A 130 -0.73 18.79 11.08
C TYR A 130 0.58 18.77 11.88
N GLU A 131 1.36 17.69 11.77
CA GLU A 131 2.65 17.57 12.48
C GLU A 131 3.70 18.51 11.88
N PHE A 132 3.62 18.79 10.57
CA PHE A 132 4.52 19.77 9.95
C PHE A 132 4.30 21.19 10.46
N ASP A 133 3.04 21.57 10.76
CA ASP A 133 2.72 22.85 11.40
C ASP A 133 3.19 22.87 12.84
N ARG A 134 2.90 21.83 13.59
CA ARG A 134 3.30 21.71 15.01
C ARG A 134 4.83 21.80 15.18
N ASP A 135 5.56 21.10 14.32
CA ASP A 135 7.01 20.95 14.42
C ASP A 135 7.77 22.00 13.57
N ASN A 136 7.02 22.87 12.86
CA ASN A 136 7.54 23.92 11.96
C ASN A 136 8.58 23.37 10.96
N ASN A 137 8.29 22.24 10.34
CA ASN A 137 9.25 21.49 9.52
C ASN A 137 8.71 21.10 8.12
N TRP A 138 7.83 21.91 7.51
CA TRP A 138 7.33 21.70 6.16
C TRP A 138 8.44 21.48 5.12
N TYR A 139 9.60 22.12 5.33
CA TYR A 139 10.76 21.95 4.46
C TYR A 139 11.19 20.48 4.30
N VAL A 140 10.95 19.63 5.30
CA VAL A 140 11.35 18.21 5.25
C VAL A 140 10.56 17.48 4.16
N ILE A 141 9.23 17.66 4.09
CA ILE A 141 8.40 17.02 3.06
C ILE A 141 8.62 17.66 1.68
N GLU A 142 8.90 18.96 1.63
CA GLU A 142 9.22 19.65 0.36
C GLU A 142 10.54 19.11 -0.24
N GLU A 143 11.58 18.96 0.57
CA GLU A 143 12.87 18.38 0.14
C GLU A 143 12.72 16.92 -0.26
N PHE A 144 11.93 16.16 0.49
CA PHE A 144 11.62 14.78 0.16
C PHE A 144 10.92 14.69 -1.21
N CYS A 145 9.86 15.48 -1.43
CA CYS A 145 9.15 15.49 -2.70
C CYS A 145 10.02 15.92 -3.88
N LYS A 146 10.94 16.88 -3.68
CA LYS A 146 11.92 17.27 -4.70
C LYS A 146 12.91 16.14 -5.02
N MET A 147 13.30 15.36 -4.02
CA MET A 147 14.26 14.26 -4.19
C MET A 147 13.64 13.05 -4.89
N ILE A 148 12.42 12.68 -4.49
CA ILE A 148 11.73 11.47 -4.95
C ILE A 148 10.86 11.74 -6.17
N GLY A 149 10.25 12.93 -6.29
CA GLY A 149 9.22 13.22 -7.28
C GLY A 149 9.73 13.28 -8.72
N GLY A 150 8.87 12.89 -9.68
CA GLY A 150 9.12 13.01 -11.11
C GLY A 150 10.15 12.03 -11.69
N ARG A 151 10.52 10.98 -10.98
CA ARG A 151 11.47 9.96 -11.43
C ARG A 151 10.76 8.89 -12.26
N GLU A 152 11.37 8.49 -13.37
CA GLU A 152 10.82 7.46 -14.27
C GLU A 152 11.05 6.02 -13.76
N ASP A 153 12.03 5.84 -12.86
CA ASP A 153 12.40 4.58 -12.23
C ASP A 153 11.57 4.26 -10.97
N ILE A 154 10.65 5.14 -10.58
CA ILE A 154 9.77 4.95 -9.42
C ILE A 154 8.30 4.86 -9.85
N TRP A 155 7.64 3.80 -9.43
CA TRP A 155 6.20 3.70 -9.51
C TRP A 155 5.54 4.35 -8.28
N TYR A 156 4.92 5.52 -8.49
CA TYR A 156 4.13 6.20 -7.46
C TYR A 156 2.74 5.57 -7.42
N ALA A 157 2.45 4.88 -6.35
CA ALA A 157 1.24 4.10 -6.23
C ALA A 157 0.55 4.32 -4.88
N THR A 158 -0.76 4.15 -4.89
CA THR A 158 -1.56 4.02 -3.67
C THR A 158 -1.35 2.63 -3.06
N ASN A 159 -1.67 2.47 -1.78
CA ASN A 159 -1.63 1.15 -1.15
C ASN A 159 -2.60 0.16 -1.82
N ALA A 160 -3.74 0.65 -2.30
CA ALA A 160 -4.70 -0.17 -3.06
C ALA A 160 -4.07 -0.72 -4.34
N GLU A 161 -3.42 0.14 -5.13
CA GLU A 161 -2.73 -0.27 -6.36
C GLU A 161 -1.61 -1.29 -6.06
N VAL A 162 -0.78 -1.02 -5.06
CA VAL A 162 0.28 -1.96 -4.64
C VAL A 162 -0.30 -3.29 -4.17
N CYS A 163 -1.33 -3.26 -3.32
CA CYS A 163 -2.00 -4.47 -2.82
C CYS A 163 -2.55 -5.30 -3.98
N HIS A 164 -3.32 -4.69 -4.88
CA HIS A 164 -3.94 -5.38 -6.00
C HIS A 164 -2.90 -5.93 -6.98
N TYR A 165 -1.83 -5.17 -7.25
CA TYR A 165 -0.73 -5.64 -8.10
C TYR A 165 -0.03 -6.86 -7.51
N LEU A 166 0.32 -6.82 -6.22
CA LEU A 166 0.97 -7.96 -5.55
C LEU A 166 0.05 -9.18 -5.44
N MET A 167 -1.26 -8.98 -5.29
CA MET A 167 -2.23 -10.07 -5.35
C MET A 167 -2.34 -10.66 -6.75
N ALA A 168 -2.23 -9.85 -7.80
CA ALA A 168 -2.23 -10.30 -9.19
C ALA A 168 -0.95 -11.07 -9.52
N VAL A 169 0.22 -10.61 -9.06
CA VAL A 169 1.50 -11.34 -9.23
C VAL A 169 1.41 -12.77 -8.67
N LYS A 170 0.72 -12.96 -7.54
CA LYS A 170 0.49 -14.30 -6.95
C LYS A 170 -0.35 -15.24 -7.82
N GLN A 171 -1.04 -14.72 -8.84
CA GLN A 171 -1.84 -15.50 -9.80
C GLN A 171 -1.05 -15.84 -11.08
N VAL A 172 0.23 -15.52 -11.12
CA VAL A 172 1.12 -16.00 -12.19
C VAL A 172 1.51 -17.45 -11.87
N HIS A 173 1.23 -18.34 -12.81
CA HIS A 173 1.57 -19.75 -12.72
C HIS A 173 2.77 -20.06 -13.59
N THR A 174 3.68 -20.86 -13.07
CA THR A 174 4.90 -21.29 -13.78
C THR A 174 4.87 -22.80 -13.95
N SER A 175 5.26 -23.31 -15.14
CA SER A 175 5.46 -24.76 -15.34
C SER A 175 6.63 -25.26 -14.49
N VAL A 176 6.68 -26.59 -14.24
CA VAL A 176 7.73 -27.22 -13.42
C VAL A 176 9.14 -27.01 -14.00
N ASP A 177 9.24 -26.94 -15.32
CA ASP A 177 10.50 -26.67 -16.04
C ASP A 177 10.74 -25.16 -16.27
N GLU A 178 9.89 -24.31 -15.68
CA GLU A 178 9.94 -22.85 -15.75
C GLU A 178 9.85 -22.26 -17.18
N LYS A 179 9.49 -23.07 -18.19
CA LYS A 179 9.41 -22.57 -19.57
C LYS A 179 8.13 -21.85 -19.91
N LEU A 180 7.06 -22.19 -19.20
CA LEU A 180 5.74 -21.58 -19.41
C LEU A 180 5.39 -20.66 -18.24
N LEU A 181 4.90 -19.46 -18.55
CA LEU A 181 4.34 -18.50 -17.58
C LEU A 181 2.90 -18.18 -18.01
N PHE A 182 1.96 -18.32 -17.11
CA PHE A 182 0.56 -18.00 -17.36
C PHE A 182 0.08 -16.93 -16.38
N ASN A 183 -0.46 -15.83 -16.91
CA ASN A 183 -1.07 -14.79 -16.09
C ASN A 183 -2.55 -15.09 -15.86
N GLY A 184 -2.87 -15.64 -14.70
CA GLY A 184 -4.25 -15.89 -14.27
C GLY A 184 -4.98 -14.65 -13.72
N SER A 185 -4.32 -13.50 -13.67
CA SER A 185 -4.89 -12.26 -13.13
C SER A 185 -5.61 -11.42 -14.19
N GLY A 186 -6.32 -10.39 -13.74
CA GLY A 186 -7.02 -9.43 -14.60
C GLY A 186 -6.20 -8.21 -15.01
N GLN A 187 -4.88 -8.17 -14.77
CA GLN A 187 -4.05 -7.01 -15.08
C GLN A 187 -2.68 -7.41 -15.63
N ASP A 188 -2.01 -6.48 -16.29
CA ASP A 188 -0.66 -6.63 -16.81
C ASP A 188 0.35 -6.89 -15.70
N ILE A 189 1.22 -7.89 -15.88
CA ILE A 189 2.29 -8.22 -14.94
C ILE A 189 3.65 -8.03 -15.61
N TYR A 190 4.52 -7.28 -14.96
CA TYR A 190 5.89 -7.05 -15.40
C TYR A 190 6.83 -8.01 -14.66
N LEU A 191 7.61 -8.75 -15.41
CA LEU A 191 8.56 -9.75 -14.94
C LEU A 191 9.93 -9.53 -15.52
N ILE A 192 10.95 -10.01 -14.83
CA ILE A 192 12.32 -10.14 -15.38
C ILE A 192 12.63 -11.63 -15.48
N ARG A 193 13.01 -12.09 -16.67
CA ARG A 193 13.41 -13.47 -16.92
C ARG A 193 14.70 -13.48 -17.73
N ASN A 194 15.73 -14.12 -17.22
CA ASN A 194 17.05 -14.18 -17.86
C ASN A 194 17.64 -12.80 -18.19
N GLY A 195 17.30 -11.77 -17.40
CA GLY A 195 17.73 -10.39 -17.61
C GLY A 195 16.88 -9.60 -18.61
N GLU A 196 15.84 -10.19 -19.19
CA GLU A 196 14.92 -9.53 -20.11
C GLU A 196 13.60 -9.15 -19.41
N ASN A 197 13.10 -7.96 -19.72
CA ASN A 197 11.80 -7.51 -19.24
C ASN A 197 10.68 -8.16 -20.06
N ILE A 198 9.75 -8.81 -19.39
CA ILE A 198 8.57 -9.43 -19.98
C ILE A 198 7.33 -8.70 -19.46
N LEU A 199 6.44 -8.32 -20.38
CA LEU A 199 5.10 -7.90 -20.08
C LEU A 199 4.14 -9.06 -20.37
N LEU A 200 3.45 -9.55 -19.36
CA LEU A 200 2.53 -10.67 -19.44
C LEU A 200 1.09 -10.16 -19.29
N HIS A 201 0.32 -10.19 -20.37
CA HIS A 201 -1.05 -9.72 -20.38
C HIS A 201 -2.03 -10.66 -19.66
N PRO A 202 -3.22 -10.19 -19.21
CA PRO A 202 -4.25 -11.04 -18.63
C PRO A 202 -4.60 -12.23 -19.51
N GLY A 203 -4.57 -13.45 -18.94
CA GLY A 203 -4.86 -14.68 -19.67
C GLY A 203 -3.78 -15.15 -20.65
N GLU A 204 -2.67 -14.46 -20.71
CA GLU A 204 -1.56 -14.81 -21.62
C GLU A 204 -0.75 -16.01 -21.09
N LEU A 205 -0.40 -16.90 -22.02
CA LEU A 205 0.56 -17.98 -21.83
C LEU A 205 1.84 -17.65 -22.61
N PHE A 206 2.86 -17.19 -21.90
CA PHE A 206 4.21 -16.96 -22.44
C PHE A 206 5.02 -18.26 -22.49
N ARG A 207 5.84 -18.43 -23.56
CA ARG A 207 6.63 -19.64 -23.84
C ARG A 207 8.11 -19.33 -24.04
#